data_e16f791880698530d3448dd83fd8a1b3
#
_entry.id   e16f791880698530d3448dd83fd8a1b3
#
_cell.length_a   1.000
_cell.length_b   1.000
_cell.length_c   1.000
_cell.angle_alpha   90.00
_cell.angle_beta   90.00
_cell.angle_gamma   90.00
#
_symmetry.space_group_name_H-M   'P 1'
#
loop_
_entity.id
_entity.type
_entity.pdbx_description
1 polymer ?
#
loop_
_entity_poly.entity_id
_entity_poly.type
_entity_poly.pdbx_seq_one_letter_code
_entity_poly.pdbx_strand_id
1 'polypeptide(L)'
;MTLDLSYLFQASLGFDHLNKMLNDLANSSQSAGYPPYNILKLEENFFRISLALAGFEKNDLSITLEMTILTIKSSGKKNIDKNYLYKGIAHRAFEKKFRLSENIKIAGANLEKGLLNIDLIKIPPLNSNPKKIEITESKL
;
A
#
# COMPACT_ATOMS: atom_id res chain seq x y z
N MET A 1 7.36 -11.70 -22.51
CA MET A 1 7.41 -12.38 -21.22
C MET A 1 6.32 -11.82 -20.31
N THR A 2 5.23 -12.51 -20.27
CA THR A 2 4.17 -12.17 -19.33
C THR A 2 4.54 -12.72 -17.97
N LEU A 3 4.92 -11.84 -17.06
CA LEU A 3 5.03 -12.19 -15.66
C LEU A 3 3.63 -12.55 -15.17
N ASP A 4 3.41 -13.83 -14.93
CA ASP A 4 2.17 -14.26 -14.31
C ASP A 4 2.21 -13.92 -12.82
N LEU A 5 1.75 -12.72 -12.51
CA LEU A 5 1.69 -12.25 -11.14
C LEU A 5 0.50 -12.86 -10.37
N SER A 6 -0.36 -13.61 -11.06
CA SER A 6 -1.54 -14.19 -10.42
C SER A 6 -1.16 -15.14 -9.29
N TYR A 7 -0.07 -15.89 -9.45
CA TYR A 7 0.41 -16.78 -8.41
C TYR A 7 0.86 -16.04 -7.15
N LEU A 8 1.55 -14.92 -7.33
CA LEU A 8 1.98 -14.08 -6.20
C LEU A 8 0.77 -13.50 -5.46
N PHE A 9 -0.27 -13.12 -6.18
CA PHE A 9 -1.46 -12.54 -5.58
C PHE A 9 -2.35 -13.57 -4.91
N GLN A 10 -2.41 -14.79 -5.45
CA GLN A 10 -3.12 -15.89 -4.79
C GLN A 10 -2.44 -16.31 -3.50
N ALA A 11 -1.12 -16.22 -3.42
CA ALA A 11 -0.37 -16.55 -2.21
C ALA A 11 -0.47 -15.46 -1.14
N SER A 12 -0.82 -14.22 -1.50
CA SER A 12 -0.92 -13.10 -0.56
C SER A 12 -2.38 -12.82 -0.23
N LEU A 13 -2.94 -13.68 0.60
CA LEU A 13 -4.31 -13.49 1.12
C LEU A 13 -4.43 -12.15 1.82
N GLY A 14 -5.36 -11.31 1.38
CA GLY A 14 -5.56 -9.98 1.93
C GLY A 14 -5.17 -8.84 0.97
N PHE A 15 -4.59 -9.17 -0.17
CA PHE A 15 -4.22 -8.18 -1.19
C PHE A 15 -4.98 -8.36 -2.51
N ASP A 16 -6.17 -8.96 -2.50
CA ASP A 16 -6.98 -9.17 -3.70
C ASP A 16 -7.33 -7.85 -4.40
N HIS A 17 -7.58 -6.80 -3.62
CA HIS A 17 -7.85 -5.48 -4.17
C HIS A 17 -6.61 -4.82 -4.76
N LEU A 18 -5.43 -5.14 -4.23
CA LEU A 18 -4.17 -4.68 -4.81
C LEU A 18 -3.92 -5.29 -6.18
N ASN A 19 -4.31 -6.55 -6.37
CA ASN A 19 -4.23 -7.21 -7.67
C ASN A 19 -5.00 -6.42 -8.72
N LYS A 20 -6.23 -6.01 -8.40
CA LYS A 20 -7.04 -5.20 -9.30
C LYS A 20 -6.38 -3.85 -9.60
N MET A 21 -5.86 -3.19 -8.58
CA MET A 21 -5.14 -1.93 -8.76
C MET A 21 -3.90 -2.09 -9.64
N LEU A 22 -3.14 -3.17 -9.46
CA LEU A 22 -1.96 -3.44 -10.26
C LEU A 22 -2.32 -3.75 -11.71
N ASN A 23 -3.42 -4.45 -11.96
CA ASN A 23 -3.92 -4.67 -13.30
C ASN A 23 -4.36 -3.37 -13.95
N ASP A 24 -5.04 -2.51 -13.23
CA ASP A 24 -5.43 -1.19 -13.72
C ASP A 24 -4.19 -0.33 -14.03
N LEU A 25 -3.15 -0.43 -13.21
CA LEU A 25 -1.88 0.24 -13.44
C LEU A 25 -1.14 -0.29 -14.66
N ALA A 26 -1.16 -1.58 -14.89
CA ALA A 26 -0.54 -2.19 -16.06
C ALA A 26 -1.24 -1.76 -17.35
N ASN A 27 -2.53 -1.45 -17.27
CA ASN A 27 -3.33 -1.03 -18.40
C ASN A 27 -3.33 0.49 -18.63
N SER A 28 -3.02 1.28 -17.59
CA SER A 28 -2.92 2.74 -17.70
C SER A 28 -1.47 3.14 -17.93
N SER A 29 -1.13 3.41 -19.16
CA SER A 29 0.25 3.47 -19.64
C SER A 29 1.05 4.73 -19.33
N GLN A 30 0.60 5.70 -18.52
CA GLN A 30 1.37 6.95 -18.54
C GLN A 30 1.61 7.71 -17.25
N SER A 31 0.84 7.58 -16.22
CA SER A 31 1.07 8.38 -15.01
C SER A 31 1.08 7.55 -13.75
N ALA A 32 0.85 6.29 -13.91
CA ALA A 32 0.58 5.36 -12.83
C ALA A 32 1.82 4.92 -12.07
N GLY A 33 2.99 5.31 -12.54
CA GLY A 33 4.24 4.84 -11.97
C GLY A 33 4.87 5.75 -10.92
N TYR A 34 4.28 6.87 -10.58
CA TYR A 34 4.91 7.80 -9.64
C TYR A 34 4.14 7.91 -8.33
N PRO A 35 4.81 7.76 -7.20
CA PRO A 35 6.18 7.29 -7.06
C PRO A 35 6.30 5.78 -7.30
N PRO A 36 7.47 5.29 -7.74
CA PRO A 36 7.71 3.84 -7.82
C PRO A 36 7.57 3.21 -6.44
N TYR A 37 7.05 2.01 -6.38
CA TYR A 37 6.87 1.31 -5.12
C TYR A 37 7.04 -0.19 -5.28
N ASN A 38 7.37 -0.83 -4.16
CA ASN A 38 7.41 -2.28 -4.03
C ASN A 38 6.46 -2.71 -2.93
N ILE A 39 5.93 -3.90 -3.06
CA ILE A 39 5.21 -4.56 -1.98
C ILE A 39 5.96 -5.85 -1.67
N LEU A 40 6.39 -5.99 -0.41
CA LEU A 40 7.18 -7.12 0.03
C LEU A 40 6.41 -7.92 1.06
N LYS A 41 6.55 -9.23 1.00
CA LYS A 41 6.15 -10.13 2.08
C LYS A 41 7.40 -10.42 2.89
N LEU A 42 7.46 -9.90 4.11
CA LEU A 42 8.62 -10.08 4.99
C LEU A 42 8.56 -11.41 5.74
N GLU A 43 7.40 -11.69 6.29
CA GLU A 43 7.09 -12.94 7.00
C GLU A 43 5.65 -13.33 6.69
N GLU A 44 5.16 -14.40 7.30
CA GLU A 44 3.84 -14.96 6.97
C GLU A 44 2.71 -13.94 7.06
N ASN A 45 2.74 -13.10 8.09
CA ASN A 45 1.70 -12.09 8.32
C ASN A 45 2.24 -10.66 8.28
N PHE A 46 3.46 -10.46 7.78
CA PHE A 46 4.09 -9.16 7.74
C PHE A 46 4.39 -8.76 6.31
N PHE A 47 3.97 -7.56 5.96
CA PHE A 47 4.16 -7.00 4.63
C PHE A 47 4.73 -5.60 4.74
N ARG A 48 5.35 -5.15 3.68
CA ARG A 48 5.90 -3.79 3.60
C ARG A 48 5.60 -3.20 2.23
N ILE A 49 5.10 -1.98 2.24
CA ILE A 49 5.03 -1.16 1.04
C ILE A 49 6.19 -0.16 1.12
N SER A 50 7.04 -0.15 0.10
CA SER A 50 8.16 0.77 0.02
C SER A 50 8.00 1.69 -1.18
N LEU A 51 7.97 3.00 -0.95
CA LEU A 51 7.87 3.98 -2.02
C LEU A 51 9.20 4.71 -2.16
N ALA A 52 9.66 4.87 -3.40
CA ALA A 52 10.90 5.57 -3.70
C ALA A 52 10.65 7.09 -3.65
N LEU A 53 11.08 7.72 -2.58
CA LEU A 53 10.84 9.14 -2.30
C LEU A 53 12.14 9.85 -1.89
N ALA A 54 13.20 9.64 -2.67
CA ALA A 54 14.47 10.28 -2.43
C ALA A 54 14.33 11.80 -2.44
N GLY A 55 14.87 12.45 -1.43
CA GLY A 55 14.81 13.91 -1.31
C GLY A 55 13.56 14.43 -0.62
N PHE A 56 12.55 13.61 -0.37
CA PHE A 56 11.39 14.01 0.43
C PHE A 56 11.71 13.93 1.91
N GLU A 57 11.15 14.85 2.66
CA GLU A 57 11.23 14.87 4.11
C GLU A 57 9.89 14.44 4.71
N LYS A 58 9.92 14.09 5.98
CA LYS A 58 8.72 13.70 6.71
C LYS A 58 7.59 14.72 6.58
N ASN A 59 7.93 16.00 6.65
CA ASN A 59 6.94 17.08 6.58
C ASN A 59 6.33 17.26 5.19
N ASP A 60 6.95 16.68 4.16
CA ASP A 60 6.42 16.74 2.80
C ASP A 60 5.35 15.68 2.54
N LEU A 61 5.21 14.72 3.46
CA LEU A 61 4.42 13.52 3.26
C LEU A 61 3.28 13.42 4.26
N SER A 62 2.17 12.88 3.80
CA SER A 62 1.00 12.58 4.62
C SER A 62 0.55 11.15 4.34
N ILE A 63 0.31 10.40 5.40
CA ILE A 63 -0.23 9.05 5.32
C ILE A 63 -1.52 9.00 6.13
N THR A 64 -2.59 8.58 5.49
CA THR A 64 -3.89 8.44 6.15
C THR A 64 -4.47 7.07 5.86
N LEU A 65 -5.14 6.51 6.84
CA LEU A 65 -5.93 5.29 6.68
C LEU A 65 -7.36 5.62 7.01
N GLU A 66 -8.22 5.52 6.02
CA GLU A 66 -9.66 5.70 6.18
C GLU A 66 -10.36 4.42 5.79
N MET A 67 -10.97 3.76 6.76
CA MET A 67 -11.53 2.42 6.59
C MET A 67 -10.46 1.44 6.10
N THR A 68 -10.50 1.05 4.85
CA THR A 68 -9.52 0.12 4.26
C THR A 68 -8.63 0.80 3.21
N ILE A 69 -8.75 2.10 3.06
CA ILE A 69 -7.98 2.84 2.04
C ILE A 69 -6.82 3.55 2.70
N LEU A 70 -5.62 3.12 2.34
CA LEU A 70 -4.37 3.76 2.74
C LEU A 70 -3.99 4.78 1.66
N THR A 71 -3.89 6.03 2.04
CA THR A 71 -3.53 7.12 1.14
C THR A 71 -2.20 7.73 1.53
N ILE A 72 -1.28 7.78 0.59
CA ILE A 72 0.00 8.47 0.74
C ILE A 72 -0.02 9.66 -0.20
N LYS A 73 0.21 10.83 0.34
CA LYS A 73 0.03 12.07 -0.38
C LYS A 73 1.19 13.03 -0.13
N SER A 74 1.56 13.78 -1.16
CA SER A 74 2.50 14.89 -1.06
C SER A 74 2.11 15.99 -2.03
N SER A 75 2.29 17.24 -1.60
CA SER A 75 2.16 18.39 -2.48
C SER A 75 3.40 18.61 -3.36
N GLY A 76 4.40 17.75 -3.22
CA GLY A 76 5.66 17.86 -3.93
C GLY A 76 6.60 18.90 -3.28
N LYS A 77 7.79 18.99 -3.81
CA LYS A 77 8.76 20.00 -3.42
C LYS A 77 8.84 21.05 -4.50
N LYS A 78 8.89 22.33 -4.09
CA LYS A 78 9.19 23.40 -5.00
C LYS A 78 10.60 23.23 -5.53
N ASN A 79 10.73 23.27 -6.85
CA ASN A 79 12.04 23.36 -7.47
C ASN A 79 12.65 24.70 -7.09
N ILE A 80 13.60 24.67 -6.18
CA ILE A 80 14.53 25.77 -6.06
C ILE A 80 15.38 25.72 -7.33
N ASP A 81 15.46 26.82 -8.02
CA ASP A 81 16.23 26.94 -9.27
C ASP A 81 17.66 26.44 -9.10
N LYS A 82 17.83 25.15 -9.35
CA LYS A 82 19.14 24.53 -9.48
C LYS A 82 19.40 24.34 -10.97
N ASN A 83 20.61 24.69 -11.37
CA ASN A 83 21.02 24.52 -12.76
C ASN A 83 21.29 23.04 -13.06
N TYR A 84 20.20 22.28 -13.31
CA TYR A 84 20.34 20.87 -13.68
C TYR A 84 20.83 20.78 -15.13
N LEU A 85 21.89 20.04 -15.36
CA LEU A 85 22.26 19.60 -16.70
C LEU A 85 21.32 18.51 -17.19
N TYR A 86 20.85 17.68 -16.26
CA TYR A 86 19.85 16.67 -16.51
C TYR A 86 19.06 16.44 -15.22
N LYS A 87 17.75 16.35 -15.34
CA LYS A 87 16.87 16.11 -14.19
C LYS A 87 16.07 14.82 -14.39
N GLY A 88 16.52 13.76 -13.72
CA GLY A 88 15.83 12.47 -13.76
C GLY A 88 15.05 12.16 -12.48
N ILE A 89 15.35 12.87 -11.37
CA ILE A 89 14.66 12.69 -10.10
C ILE A 89 13.60 13.77 -9.96
N ALA A 90 12.35 13.36 -9.95
CA ALA A 90 11.23 14.29 -9.81
C ALA A 90 10.71 14.32 -8.37
N HIS A 91 10.37 15.52 -7.90
CA HIS A 91 9.70 15.71 -6.61
C HIS A 91 8.26 16.20 -6.87
N ARG A 92 7.50 15.39 -7.56
CA ARG A 92 6.14 15.74 -7.98
C ARG A 92 5.13 15.60 -6.84
N ALA A 93 4.09 16.40 -6.90
CA ALA A 93 2.90 16.13 -6.12
C ALA A 93 2.29 14.79 -6.54
N PHE A 94 1.81 14.03 -5.57
CA PHE A 94 1.18 12.75 -5.86
C PHE A 94 0.14 12.42 -4.80
N GLU A 95 -0.76 11.53 -5.16
CA GLU A 95 -1.69 10.89 -4.26
C GLU A 95 -1.77 9.41 -4.65
N LYS A 96 -1.29 8.56 -3.77
CA LYS A 96 -1.25 7.12 -3.99
C LYS A 96 -2.19 6.43 -3.01
N LYS A 97 -3.10 5.62 -3.54
CA LYS A 97 -4.09 4.91 -2.72
C LYS A 97 -3.89 3.41 -2.84
N PHE A 98 -3.94 2.74 -1.69
CA PHE A 98 -3.93 1.29 -1.61
C PHE A 98 -5.17 0.83 -0.85
N ARG A 99 -5.91 -0.06 -1.47
CA ARG A 99 -7.06 -0.68 -0.80
C ARG A 99 -6.59 -1.93 -0.08
N LEU A 100 -6.68 -1.91 1.24
CA LEU A 100 -6.28 -3.01 2.09
C LEU A 100 -7.50 -3.87 2.44
N SER A 101 -7.25 -5.13 2.83
CA SER A 101 -8.34 -5.91 3.39
C SER A 101 -8.59 -5.53 4.85
N GLU A 102 -9.76 -5.88 5.36
CA GLU A 102 -10.15 -5.53 6.73
C GLU A 102 -9.22 -6.12 7.79
N ASN A 103 -8.53 -7.21 7.45
CA ASN A 103 -7.63 -7.89 8.37
C ASN A 103 -6.22 -7.30 8.41
N ILE A 104 -5.97 -6.25 7.64
CA ILE A 104 -4.65 -5.61 7.58
C ILE A 104 -4.64 -4.40 8.52
N LYS A 105 -3.63 -4.34 9.36
CA LYS A 105 -3.36 -3.21 10.24
C LYS A 105 -2.04 -2.57 9.88
N ILE A 106 -1.92 -1.28 10.13
CA ILE A 106 -0.68 -0.55 9.94
C ILE A 106 0.17 -0.73 11.21
N ALA A 107 1.35 -1.32 11.05
CA ALA A 107 2.28 -1.48 12.16
C ALA A 107 3.11 -0.22 12.40
N GLY A 108 3.40 0.51 11.34
CA GLY A 108 4.16 1.74 11.43
C GLY A 108 4.63 2.20 10.06
N ALA A 109 5.29 3.34 10.04
CA ALA A 109 5.88 3.89 8.83
C ALA A 109 7.17 4.61 9.18
N ASN A 110 8.18 4.49 8.32
CA ASN A 110 9.42 5.22 8.48
C ASN A 110 9.95 5.69 7.12
N LEU A 111 10.73 6.74 7.16
CA LEU A 111 11.43 7.26 5.99
C LEU A 111 12.92 7.03 6.21
N GLU A 112 13.51 6.14 5.43
CA GLU A 112 14.88 5.73 5.59
C GLU A 112 15.54 5.54 4.23
N LYS A 113 16.71 6.11 4.06
CA LYS A 113 17.52 5.95 2.83
C LYS A 113 16.75 6.27 1.55
N GLY A 114 15.89 7.29 1.60
CA GLY A 114 15.08 7.68 0.45
C GLY A 114 13.86 6.81 0.17
N LEU A 115 13.56 5.86 1.04
CA LEU A 115 12.39 5.02 0.93
C LEU A 115 11.40 5.31 2.06
N LEU A 116 10.14 5.49 1.69
CA LEU A 116 9.06 5.48 2.67
C LEU A 116 8.59 4.02 2.81
N ASN A 117 8.84 3.45 3.98
CA ASN A 117 8.43 2.08 4.29
C ASN A 117 7.21 2.12 5.18
N ILE A 118 6.16 1.43 4.75
CA ILE A 118 4.93 1.28 5.53
C ILE A 118 4.78 -0.20 5.85
N ASP A 119 4.84 -0.53 7.13
CA ASP A 119 4.75 -1.90 7.60
C ASP A 119 3.30 -2.26 7.93
N LEU A 120 2.90 -3.41 7.43
CA LEU A 120 1.53 -3.92 7.54
C LEU A 120 1.55 -5.28 8.22
N ILE A 121 0.56 -5.50 9.07
CA ILE A 121 0.36 -6.78 9.74
C ILE A 121 -1.00 -7.32 9.34
N LYS A 122 -1.02 -8.57 8.91
CA LYS A 122 -2.26 -9.30 8.72
C LYS A 122 -2.66 -9.96 10.04
N ILE A 123 -3.81 -9.58 10.55
CA ILE A 123 -4.35 -10.17 11.77
C ILE A 123 -5.29 -11.29 11.36
N PRO A 124 -4.98 -12.57 11.70
CA PRO A 124 -5.90 -13.66 11.43
C PRO A 124 -7.19 -13.45 12.22
N PRO A 125 -8.35 -13.87 11.69
CA PRO A 125 -9.61 -13.74 12.40
C PRO A 125 -9.52 -14.46 13.75
N LEU A 126 -9.89 -13.75 14.83
CA LEU A 126 -9.72 -14.18 16.20
C LEU A 126 -10.54 -15.42 16.58
N ASN A 127 -11.49 -15.84 15.78
CA ASN A 127 -12.29 -17.03 16.02
C ASN A 127 -12.53 -17.78 14.72
N SER A 128 -11.59 -18.66 14.39
CA SER A 128 -11.78 -19.62 13.32
C SER A 128 -12.72 -20.78 13.73
N ASN A 129 -13.07 -20.86 15.01
CA ASN A 129 -13.97 -21.90 15.51
C ASN A 129 -15.42 -21.53 15.23
N PRO A 130 -16.19 -22.46 14.67
CA PRO A 130 -17.62 -22.20 14.47
C PRO A 130 -18.30 -21.93 15.81
N LYS A 131 -19.06 -20.85 15.87
CA LYS A 131 -19.82 -20.49 17.04
C LYS A 131 -21.19 -21.14 16.97
N LYS A 132 -21.51 -21.97 17.96
CA LYS A 132 -22.84 -22.58 18.05
C LYS A 132 -23.81 -21.51 18.56
N ILE A 133 -24.86 -21.30 17.80
CA ILE A 133 -25.92 -20.37 18.20
C ILE A 133 -27.08 -21.19 18.75
N GLU A 134 -27.51 -20.87 19.96
CA GLU A 134 -28.67 -21.53 20.57
C GLU A 134 -29.96 -21.07 19.90
N ILE A 135 -30.78 -22.01 19.61
CA ILE A 135 -32.11 -21.73 19.07
C ILE A 135 -33.11 -21.73 20.22
N THR A 136 -33.73 -20.57 20.43
CA THR A 136 -34.80 -20.46 21.44
C THR A 136 -36.15 -20.59 20.77
N GLU A 137 -37.05 -21.38 21.37
CA GLU A 137 -38.44 -21.43 20.91
C GLU A 137 -39.19 -20.26 21.49
N SER A 138 -39.88 -19.51 20.60
CA SER A 138 -40.75 -18.46 21.08
C SER A 138 -42.04 -19.09 21.60
N LYS A 139 -42.34 -18.89 22.87
CA LYS A 139 -43.64 -19.25 23.41
C LYS A 139 -44.67 -18.22 22.99
N LEU A 140 -45.59 -18.67 22.19
CA LEU A 140 -46.78 -17.87 21.89
C LEU A 140 -47.73 -17.88 23.08
#